data_5dd1c7dc5aab540b18ab80ae31e37aa0
#
_entry.id   5dd1c7dc5aab540b18ab80ae31e37aa0
#
_cell.length_a   1.000
_cell.length_b   1.000
_cell.length_c   1.000
_cell.angle_alpha   90.00
_cell.angle_beta   90.00
_cell.angle_gamma   90.00
#
_symmetry.space_group_name_H-M   'P 1'
#
loop_
_entity.id
_entity.type
_entity.pdbx_description
1 polymer ?
#
loop_
_entity_poly.entity_id
_entity_poly.type
_entity_poly.pdbx_seq_one_letter_code
_entity_poly.pdbx_strand_id
1 'polypeptide(L)' 'MSDNRTFTVQGMTCGHCVSSVTEEVHEIPGVERVDVVLETGSVTVTSTRPLDDTAVRAAVEEAGYQLA' A
#
# COMPACT_ATOMS: atom_id res chain seq x y z
N MET A 1 -12.41 13.61 7.38
CA MET A 1 -12.98 12.54 6.56
C MET A 1 -11.87 11.69 5.97
N SER A 2 -12.12 10.40 5.83
CA SER A 2 -11.09 9.47 5.32
C SER A 2 -11.15 9.36 3.80
N ASP A 3 -9.98 9.24 3.18
CA ASP A 3 -9.83 8.95 1.77
C ASP A 3 -9.44 7.50 1.60
N ASN A 4 -10.11 6.81 0.68
CA ASN A 4 -9.76 5.42 0.34
C ASN A 4 -9.23 5.37 -1.08
N ARG A 5 -8.06 4.76 -1.25
CA ARG A 5 -7.46 4.56 -2.56
C ARG A 5 -7.04 3.11 -2.69
N THR A 6 -7.26 2.53 -3.86
CA THR A 6 -6.86 1.15 -4.13
C THR A 6 -5.78 1.16 -5.20
N PHE A 7 -4.70 0.44 -4.90
CA PHE A 7 -3.57 0.28 -5.82
C PHE A 7 -3.36 -1.20 -6.10
N THR A 8 -2.79 -1.51 -7.25
CA THR A 8 -2.40 -2.88 -7.55
C THR A 8 -0.89 -2.99 -7.45
N VAL A 9 -0.40 -3.94 -6.66
CA VAL A 9 1.02 -4.16 -6.43
C VAL A 9 1.43 -5.46 -7.07
N GLN A 10 2.50 -5.41 -7.86
CA GLN A 10 3.07 -6.58 -8.53
C GLN A 10 4.15 -7.23 -7.67
N GLY A 11 4.25 -8.53 -7.78
CA GLY A 11 5.34 -9.28 -7.15
C GLY A 11 5.04 -9.83 -5.76
N MET A 12 3.89 -9.53 -5.20
CA MET A 12 3.49 -10.11 -3.92
C MET A 12 3.06 -11.56 -4.13
N THR A 13 3.77 -12.49 -3.49
CA THR A 13 3.53 -13.91 -3.69
C THR A 13 3.27 -14.68 -2.39
N CYS A 14 3.43 -14.04 -1.23
CA CYS A 14 3.25 -14.71 0.06
C CYS A 14 2.91 -13.70 1.15
N GLY A 15 2.61 -14.22 2.34
CA GLY A 15 2.23 -13.38 3.48
C GLY A 15 3.31 -12.41 3.93
N HIS A 16 4.58 -12.76 3.79
CA HIS A 16 5.69 -11.85 4.11
C HIS A 16 5.67 -10.62 3.21
N CYS A 17 5.32 -10.82 1.95
CA CYS A 17 5.21 -9.72 1.00
C CYS A 17 4.12 -8.75 1.44
N VAL A 18 2.99 -9.28 1.86
CA VAL A 18 1.87 -8.47 2.37
C VAL A 18 2.31 -7.64 3.58
N SER A 19 3.03 -8.27 4.52
CA SER A 19 3.49 -7.57 5.72
C SER A 19 4.45 -6.45 5.38
N SER A 20 5.39 -6.68 4.46
CA SER A 20 6.37 -5.68 4.07
C SER A 20 5.70 -4.46 3.44
N VAL A 21 4.79 -4.69 2.50
CA VAL A 21 4.07 -3.61 1.84
C VAL A 21 3.20 -2.85 2.85
N THR A 22 2.50 -3.59 3.72
CA THR A 22 1.64 -2.98 4.73
C THR A 22 2.43 -2.05 5.65
N GLU A 23 3.58 -2.51 6.13
CA GLU A 23 4.41 -1.71 7.02
C GLU A 23 4.90 -0.43 6.35
N GLU A 24 5.43 -0.55 5.13
CA GLU A 24 5.96 0.60 4.43
C GLU A 24 4.88 1.62 4.08
N VAL A 25 3.73 1.16 3.62
CA VAL A 25 2.62 2.06 3.29
C VAL A 25 2.06 2.70 4.54
N HIS A 26 2.01 1.96 5.65
CA HIS A 26 1.49 2.48 6.90
C HIS A 26 2.36 3.59 7.50
N GLU A 27 3.62 3.67 7.10
CA GLU A 27 4.52 4.74 7.56
C GLU A 27 4.24 6.08 6.88
N ILE A 28 3.45 6.11 5.82
CA ILE A 28 3.10 7.36 5.14
C ILE A 28 2.25 8.22 6.09
N PRO A 29 2.62 9.49 6.31
CA PRO A 29 1.83 10.36 7.19
C PRO A 29 0.37 10.46 6.75
N GLY A 30 -0.54 10.30 7.69
CA GLY A 30 -1.97 10.38 7.43
C GLY A 30 -2.63 9.06 7.13
N VAL A 31 -1.87 7.99 6.91
CA VAL A 31 -2.44 6.66 6.67
C VAL A 31 -2.99 6.09 7.96
N GLU A 32 -4.27 5.72 7.94
CA GLU A 32 -4.95 5.11 9.09
C GLU A 32 -4.96 3.60 9.00
N ARG A 33 -5.14 3.08 7.77
CA ARG A 33 -5.39 1.65 7.57
C ARG A 33 -4.89 1.21 6.20
N VAL A 34 -4.37 0.00 6.14
CA VAL A 34 -3.92 -0.63 4.90
C VAL A 34 -4.54 -2.02 4.83
N ASP A 35 -5.31 -2.28 3.78
CA ASP A 35 -5.89 -3.61 3.51
C ASP A 35 -5.27 -4.19 2.26
N VAL A 36 -4.77 -5.40 2.35
CA VAL A 36 -4.10 -6.06 1.21
C VAL A 36 -4.82 -7.36 0.89
N VAL A 37 -5.11 -7.55 -0.39
CA VAL A 37 -5.66 -8.82 -0.90
C VAL A 37 -4.58 -9.46 -1.76
N LEU A 38 -3.97 -10.51 -1.25
CA LEU A 38 -2.85 -11.17 -1.91
C LEU A 38 -3.23 -11.76 -3.26
N GLU A 39 -4.41 -12.36 -3.36
CA GLU A 39 -4.86 -13.01 -4.60
C GLU A 39 -4.89 -12.08 -5.80
N THR A 40 -5.27 -10.83 -5.57
CA THR A 40 -5.39 -9.85 -6.65
C THR A 40 -4.26 -8.83 -6.68
N GLY A 41 -3.45 -8.80 -5.62
CA GLY A 41 -2.43 -7.79 -5.45
C GLY A 41 -2.98 -6.42 -5.10
N SER A 42 -4.25 -6.33 -4.70
CA SER A 42 -4.88 -5.06 -4.38
C SER A 42 -4.46 -4.57 -3.00
N VAL A 43 -4.12 -3.29 -2.92
CA VAL A 43 -3.79 -2.62 -1.66
C VAL A 43 -4.71 -1.42 -1.52
N THR A 44 -5.60 -1.48 -0.53
CA THR A 44 -6.52 -0.37 -0.25
C THR A 44 -5.99 0.40 0.94
N VAL A 45 -5.74 1.68 0.72
CA VAL A 45 -5.18 2.55 1.75
C VAL A 45 -6.23 3.56 2.17
N THR A 46 -6.49 3.61 3.48
CA THR A 46 -7.39 4.58 4.08
C THR A 46 -6.55 5.63 4.80
N SER A 47 -6.78 6.91 4.48
CA SER A 47 -6.01 8.00 5.06
C SER A 47 -6.90 9.13 5.55
N THR A 48 -6.36 9.94 6.46
CA THR A 48 -7.08 11.11 7.00
C THR A 48 -7.01 12.32 6.07
N ARG A 49 -6.17 12.24 5.05
CA ARG A 49 -5.98 13.31 4.07
C ARG A 49 -5.67 12.70 2.71
N PRO A 50 -5.79 13.47 1.63
CA PRO A 50 -5.51 12.95 0.29
C PRO A 50 -4.12 12.35 0.19
N LEU A 51 -4.04 11.16 -0.41
CA LEU A 51 -2.78 10.45 -0.61
C LEU A 51 -2.12 10.93 -1.88
N ASP A 52 -0.79 11.03 -1.80
CA ASP A 52 0.03 11.28 -2.99
C ASP A 52 0.40 9.91 -3.57
N ASP A 53 0.05 9.68 -4.83
CA ASP A 53 0.38 8.44 -5.53
C ASP A 53 1.89 8.17 -5.51
N THR A 54 2.69 9.24 -5.60
CA THR A 54 4.14 9.14 -5.56
C THR A 54 4.61 8.59 -4.22
N ALA A 55 3.98 9.00 -3.12
CA ALA A 55 4.34 8.52 -1.79
C ALA A 55 4.03 7.02 -1.65
N VAL A 56 2.87 6.59 -2.17
CA VAL A 56 2.51 5.17 -2.13
C VAL A 56 3.45 4.35 -3.00
N ARG A 57 3.77 4.85 -4.18
CA ARG A 57 4.73 4.17 -5.08
C ARG A 57 6.08 4.01 -4.41
N ALA A 58 6.59 5.07 -3.79
CA ALA A 58 7.87 5.04 -3.10
C ALA A 58 7.86 4.00 -1.97
N ALA A 59 6.78 3.93 -1.20
CA ALA A 59 6.66 2.97 -0.12
C ALA A 59 6.66 1.54 -0.65
N VAL A 60 5.93 1.28 -1.73
CA VAL A 60 5.87 -0.05 -2.36
C VAL A 60 7.24 -0.44 -2.90
N GLU A 61 7.95 0.49 -3.53
CA GLU A 61 9.29 0.23 -4.07
C GLU A 61 10.28 -0.01 -2.94
N GLU A 62 10.16 0.70 -1.84
CA GLU A 62 11.00 0.51 -0.67
C GLU A 62 10.83 -0.88 -0.09
N ALA A 63 9.62 -1.43 -0.17
CA ALA A 63 9.34 -2.80 0.24
C ALA A 63 9.88 -3.85 -0.74
N GLY A 64 10.34 -3.43 -1.92
CA GLY A 64 10.88 -4.30 -2.94
C GLY A 64 9.89 -4.73 -4.01
N TYR A 65 8.78 -4.03 -4.15
CA TYR A 65 7.72 -4.36 -5.10
C TYR A 65 7.44 -3.17 -6.02
N GLN A 66 6.48 -3.31 -6.91
CA GLN A 66 6.13 -2.27 -7.87
C GLN A 66 4.62 -2.13 -7.99
N LEU A 67 4.17 -0.91 -8.23
CA LEU A 67 2.78 -0.68 -8.62
C LEU A 67 2.57 -1.11 -10.07
N ALA A 68 1.44 -1.73 -10.31
CA ALA A 68 1.05 -2.14 -11.67
C ALA A 68 0.65 -0.93 -12.51
#